data_09212421e0cd433bb5cd9aca420fa934
#
_entry.id   09212421e0cd433bb5cd9aca420fa934
#
_cell.length_a   1.000
_cell.length_b   1.000
_cell.length_c   1.000
_cell.angle_alpha   90.00
_cell.angle_beta   90.00
_cell.angle_gamma   90.00
#
_symmetry.space_group_name_H-M   'P 1'
#
loop_
_entity.id
_entity.type
_entity.pdbx_description
1 polymer ?
#
loop_
_entity_poly.entity_id
_entity_poly.type
_entity_poly.pdbx_seq_one_letter_code
_entity_poly.pdbx_strand_id
1 'polypeptide(L)'
;MAALNADLPAGVRVYAGTDPKLPLRAWYVSVAQGDDSGRVEVLVSDDPTDRRETVSSFAADTGACVVINGGYFTMERTPAHHAGLLVIDGVIEAPATRSAVRDEVRYPTARAALGLTSAGFDITWATSRGGELQAWAAPPAHRQGVPAQLDPEASTPWVVEDALGGGPALVSNGRVNVTTDEEVFFGTAIPYTHPRTAAGIAADGTLLLLLVDGRQRLSRGVRLEELAAMMADLGAVDALNLDGGGSSSLAVHGQLLNNPAGRRKEREVMTALGVFCD
;
A
#
# COMPACT_ATOMS: atom_id res chain seq x y z
N MET A 1 -7.64 14.40 -16.75
CA MET A 1 -8.51 13.45 -16.00
C MET A 1 -9.80 13.11 -16.74
N ALA A 2 -10.57 14.05 -17.34
CA ALA A 2 -11.83 13.71 -18.00
C ALA A 2 -11.67 12.65 -19.12
N ALA A 3 -10.67 12.80 -20.00
CA ALA A 3 -10.39 11.82 -21.05
C ALA A 3 -9.99 10.44 -20.51
N LEU A 4 -9.17 10.37 -19.45
CA LEU A 4 -8.80 9.11 -18.83
C LEU A 4 -9.99 8.40 -18.18
N ASN A 5 -10.90 9.16 -17.58
CA ASN A 5 -12.09 8.59 -16.95
C ASN A 5 -13.20 8.21 -17.94
N ALA A 6 -13.12 8.62 -19.21
CA ALA A 6 -14.14 8.29 -20.21
C ALA A 6 -14.15 6.80 -20.56
N ASP A 7 -12.98 6.17 -20.49
CA ASP A 7 -12.78 4.76 -20.83
C ASP A 7 -12.76 3.84 -19.60
N LEU A 8 -13.01 4.40 -18.39
CA LEU A 8 -13.13 3.63 -17.15
C LEU A 8 -14.59 3.34 -16.82
N PRO A 9 -14.92 2.17 -16.22
CA PRO A 9 -16.27 1.84 -15.78
C PRO A 9 -16.75 2.83 -14.71
N ALA A 10 -18.07 2.93 -14.49
CA ALA A 10 -18.66 3.93 -13.60
C ALA A 10 -18.10 3.87 -12.17
N GLY A 11 -17.75 2.70 -11.68
CA GLY A 11 -17.20 2.47 -10.35
C GLY A 11 -15.73 2.82 -10.18
N VAL A 12 -14.96 3.08 -11.26
CA VAL A 12 -13.54 3.44 -11.19
C VAL A 12 -13.32 4.87 -11.63
N ARG A 13 -12.72 5.69 -10.79
CA ARG A 13 -12.46 7.10 -11.10
C ARG A 13 -11.06 7.51 -10.67
N VAL A 14 -10.40 8.28 -11.53
CA VAL A 14 -9.06 8.83 -11.31
C VAL A 14 -9.15 10.35 -11.17
N TYR A 15 -8.50 10.86 -10.16
CA TYR A 15 -8.46 12.29 -9.84
C TYR A 15 -7.02 12.77 -9.72
N ALA A 16 -6.79 14.04 -9.97
CA ALA A 16 -5.49 14.68 -9.78
C ALA A 16 -5.67 15.98 -9.00
N GLY A 17 -4.74 16.24 -8.11
CA GLY A 17 -4.69 17.44 -7.28
C GLY A 17 -3.30 18.07 -7.26
N THR A 18 -3.26 19.38 -7.06
CA THR A 18 -2.03 20.15 -6.86
C THR A 18 -2.23 21.20 -5.79
N ASP A 19 -1.19 21.40 -4.96
CA ASP A 19 -1.12 22.56 -4.07
C ASP A 19 0.15 23.37 -4.42
N PRO A 20 -0.01 24.57 -5.04
CA PRO A 20 1.13 25.37 -5.43
C PRO A 20 1.84 26.02 -4.22
N LYS A 21 1.18 26.18 -3.07
CA LYS A 21 1.76 26.76 -1.84
C LYS A 21 2.69 25.79 -1.14
N LEU A 22 2.35 24.49 -1.19
CA LEU A 22 3.12 23.40 -0.58
C LEU A 22 3.87 22.56 -1.63
N PRO A 23 4.34 23.06 -2.76
CA PRO A 23 4.66 22.30 -3.97
C PRO A 23 4.25 20.83 -3.85
N LEU A 24 2.99 20.51 -4.19
CA LEU A 24 2.42 19.17 -4.05
C LEU A 24 1.64 18.75 -5.30
N ARG A 25 1.86 17.53 -5.75
CA ARG A 25 1.11 16.87 -6.83
C ARG A 25 0.70 15.50 -6.36
N ALA A 26 -0.57 15.18 -6.48
CA ALA A 26 -1.12 13.91 -6.06
C ALA A 26 -2.18 13.43 -7.06
N TRP A 27 -2.37 12.11 -7.07
CA TRP A 27 -3.45 11.44 -7.79
C TRP A 27 -4.11 10.46 -6.83
N TYR A 28 -5.40 10.30 -6.96
CA TYR A 28 -6.05 9.17 -6.31
C TYR A 28 -7.02 8.47 -7.26
N VAL A 29 -7.20 7.19 -6.98
CA VAL A 29 -8.16 6.32 -7.67
C VAL A 29 -9.17 5.88 -6.63
N SER A 30 -10.46 6.00 -6.96
CA SER A 30 -11.54 5.38 -6.21
C SER A 30 -12.07 4.18 -7.00
N VAL A 31 -12.19 3.03 -6.33
CA VAL A 31 -12.76 1.80 -6.87
C VAL A 31 -13.94 1.42 -5.98
N ALA A 32 -15.16 1.66 -6.47
CA ALA A 32 -16.38 1.31 -5.73
C ALA A 32 -16.51 -0.21 -5.59
N GLN A 33 -17.27 -0.67 -4.62
CA GLN A 33 -17.71 -2.09 -4.58
C GLN A 33 -18.93 -2.31 -5.48
N GLY A 34 -19.00 -3.44 -6.18
CA GLY A 34 -20.14 -3.85 -6.98
C GLY A 34 -19.78 -4.23 -8.42
N ASP A 35 -20.78 -4.65 -9.19
CA ASP A 35 -20.60 -5.26 -10.51
C ASP A 35 -20.00 -4.32 -11.59
N ASP A 36 -20.15 -3.01 -11.43
CA ASP A 36 -19.62 -1.99 -12.37
C ASP A 36 -18.26 -1.41 -11.94
N SER A 37 -17.59 -2.00 -10.93
CA SER A 37 -16.43 -1.37 -10.30
C SER A 37 -15.07 -1.88 -10.77
N GLY A 38 -15.04 -2.99 -11.47
CA GLY A 38 -13.80 -3.68 -11.81
C GLY A 38 -13.28 -4.55 -10.66
N ARG A 39 -12.49 -5.54 -11.02
CA ARG A 39 -11.85 -6.49 -10.12
C ARG A 39 -10.48 -5.95 -9.69
N VAL A 40 -10.14 -6.07 -8.42
CA VAL A 40 -8.83 -5.69 -7.89
C VAL A 40 -8.03 -6.94 -7.57
N GLU A 41 -6.74 -6.95 -7.91
CA GLU A 41 -5.82 -8.05 -7.62
C GLU A 41 -4.48 -7.53 -7.12
N VAL A 42 -3.79 -8.35 -6.34
CA VAL A 42 -2.37 -8.16 -6.04
C VAL A 42 -1.56 -8.80 -7.16
N LEU A 43 -0.77 -7.99 -7.86
CA LEU A 43 0.10 -8.44 -8.94
C LEU A 43 1.51 -8.68 -8.39
N VAL A 44 2.15 -9.76 -8.86
CA VAL A 44 3.53 -10.12 -8.54
C VAL A 44 4.31 -10.25 -9.84
N SER A 45 5.51 -9.65 -9.88
CA SER A 45 6.36 -9.76 -11.07
C SER A 45 6.71 -11.23 -11.35
N ASP A 46 6.53 -11.63 -12.59
CA ASP A 46 6.90 -12.93 -13.14
C ASP A 46 8.28 -12.95 -13.82
N ASP A 47 9.02 -11.81 -13.77
CA ASP A 47 10.39 -11.77 -14.30
C ASP A 47 11.27 -12.85 -13.64
N PRO A 48 11.77 -13.83 -14.41
CA PRO A 48 12.50 -14.96 -13.85
C PRO A 48 13.91 -14.58 -13.36
N THR A 49 14.39 -13.38 -13.72
CA THR A 49 15.75 -12.94 -13.41
C THR A 49 15.82 -12.31 -12.03
N ASP A 50 14.97 -11.34 -11.78
CA ASP A 50 15.07 -10.54 -10.56
C ASP A 50 13.73 -10.32 -9.83
N ARG A 51 12.61 -10.80 -10.38
CA ARG A 51 11.23 -10.65 -9.85
C ARG A 51 10.84 -9.18 -9.67
N ARG A 52 11.20 -8.34 -10.63
CA ARG A 52 10.84 -6.91 -10.63
C ARG A 52 10.44 -6.47 -12.01
N GLU A 53 9.47 -5.59 -12.08
CA GLU A 53 9.07 -4.91 -13.29
C GLU A 53 8.48 -3.54 -13.00
N THR A 54 8.32 -2.71 -14.02
CA THR A 54 7.73 -1.38 -13.86
C THR A 54 6.21 -1.48 -13.74
N VAL A 55 5.59 -0.50 -13.09
CA VAL A 55 4.12 -0.42 -13.00
C VAL A 55 3.50 -0.34 -14.41
N SER A 56 4.18 0.32 -15.36
CA SER A 56 3.75 0.34 -16.75
C SER A 56 3.84 -1.03 -17.43
N SER A 57 4.83 -1.87 -17.07
CA SER A 57 4.95 -3.25 -17.55
C SER A 57 3.80 -4.11 -17.01
N PHE A 58 3.57 -4.09 -15.70
CA PHE A 58 2.41 -4.77 -15.11
C PHE A 58 1.10 -4.43 -15.83
N ALA A 59 0.87 -3.15 -16.15
CA ALA A 59 -0.34 -2.73 -16.89
C ALA A 59 -0.39 -3.32 -18.31
N ALA A 60 0.74 -3.37 -19.01
CA ALA A 60 0.81 -3.89 -20.38
C ALA A 60 0.63 -5.41 -20.42
N ASP A 61 1.23 -6.13 -19.45
CA ASP A 61 1.27 -7.60 -19.46
C ASP A 61 -0.02 -8.21 -18.94
N THR A 62 -0.68 -7.54 -17.98
CA THR A 62 -1.93 -8.04 -17.39
C THR A 62 -3.20 -7.48 -18.02
N GLY A 63 -3.11 -6.35 -18.73
CA GLY A 63 -4.27 -5.64 -19.25
C GLY A 63 -5.07 -4.84 -18.22
N ALA A 64 -4.56 -4.71 -16.98
CA ALA A 64 -5.22 -3.91 -15.94
C ALA A 64 -5.34 -2.44 -16.37
N CYS A 65 -6.53 -1.87 -16.22
CA CYS A 65 -6.82 -0.48 -16.60
C CYS A 65 -6.16 0.55 -15.67
N VAL A 66 -5.94 0.18 -14.41
CA VAL A 66 -5.19 0.97 -13.42
C VAL A 66 -4.20 0.06 -12.72
N VAL A 67 -2.96 0.51 -12.58
CA VAL A 67 -1.93 -0.18 -11.80
C VAL A 67 -1.18 0.82 -10.94
N ILE A 68 -1.02 0.51 -9.66
CA ILE A 68 -0.23 1.29 -8.70
C ILE A 68 0.77 0.36 -8.00
N ASN A 69 1.95 0.85 -7.62
CA ASN A 69 2.94 0.03 -6.93
C ASN A 69 2.41 -0.53 -5.60
N GLY A 70 2.90 -1.71 -5.24
CA GLY A 70 2.49 -2.46 -4.06
C GLY A 70 3.34 -2.21 -2.81
N GLY A 71 3.61 -3.30 -2.07
CA GLY A 71 4.29 -3.29 -0.78
C GLY A 71 5.81 -3.20 -0.86
N TYR A 72 6.44 -3.24 0.31
CA TYR A 72 7.90 -3.18 0.44
C TYR A 72 8.59 -4.45 -0.06
N PHE A 73 9.77 -4.31 -0.62
CA PHE A 73 10.60 -5.44 -1.06
C PHE A 73 12.10 -5.16 -0.84
N THR A 74 12.91 -6.22 -0.88
CA THR A 74 14.36 -6.11 -0.71
C THR A 74 15.04 -5.82 -2.04
N MET A 75 15.58 -4.61 -2.19
CA MET A 75 16.27 -4.19 -3.43
C MET A 75 17.66 -4.81 -3.62
N GLU A 76 18.32 -5.16 -2.53
CA GLU A 76 19.68 -5.71 -2.51
C GLU A 76 19.74 -7.19 -2.84
N ARG A 77 18.60 -7.85 -3.01
CA ARG A 77 18.49 -9.28 -3.35
C ARG A 77 18.04 -9.49 -4.78
N THR A 78 18.58 -10.52 -5.41
CA THR A 78 18.17 -11.01 -6.73
C THR A 78 18.01 -12.54 -6.62
N PRO A 79 16.80 -13.07 -6.82
CA PRO A 79 15.53 -12.36 -7.05
C PRO A 79 15.07 -11.55 -5.84
N ALA A 80 14.21 -10.56 -6.08
CA ALA A 80 13.60 -9.74 -5.04
C ALA A 80 12.71 -10.58 -4.11
N HIS A 81 12.65 -10.18 -2.85
CA HIS A 81 11.75 -10.79 -1.86
C HIS A 81 10.82 -9.71 -1.28
N HIS A 82 9.56 -10.04 -1.13
CA HIS A 82 8.61 -9.15 -0.47
C HIS A 82 9.01 -8.96 1.00
N ALA A 83 8.95 -7.73 1.49
CA ALA A 83 9.36 -7.39 2.85
C ALA A 83 8.13 -7.22 3.76
N GLY A 84 7.42 -8.30 4.00
CA GLY A 84 6.19 -8.36 4.77
C GLY A 84 5.24 -9.39 4.20
N LEU A 85 3.97 -9.34 4.62
CA LEU A 85 2.96 -10.29 4.19
C LEU A 85 2.67 -10.14 2.68
N LEU A 86 2.64 -11.27 1.98
CA LEU A 86 2.12 -11.38 0.63
C LEU A 86 1.32 -12.67 0.52
N VAL A 87 0.06 -12.57 0.12
CA VAL A 87 -0.85 -13.70 -0.15
C VAL A 87 -1.39 -13.54 -1.55
N ILE A 88 -1.38 -14.61 -2.32
CA ILE A 88 -1.93 -14.68 -3.67
C ILE A 88 -2.78 -15.95 -3.75
N ASP A 89 -4.02 -15.83 -4.19
CA ASP A 89 -4.98 -16.94 -4.31
C ASP A 89 -5.09 -17.78 -3.01
N GLY A 90 -5.07 -17.12 -1.85
CA GLY A 90 -5.12 -17.77 -0.54
C GLY A 90 -3.80 -18.42 -0.10
N VAL A 91 -2.73 -18.34 -0.90
CA VAL A 91 -1.41 -18.92 -0.60
C VAL A 91 -0.47 -17.85 -0.05
N ILE A 92 0.17 -18.11 1.08
CA ILE A 92 1.17 -17.22 1.67
C ILE A 92 2.49 -17.33 0.88
N GLU A 93 2.72 -16.41 -0.05
CA GLU A 93 3.95 -16.30 -0.84
C GLU A 93 5.11 -15.70 -0.02
N ALA A 94 4.80 -14.75 0.87
CA ALA A 94 5.75 -14.24 1.84
C ALA A 94 5.07 -14.07 3.21
N PRO A 95 5.69 -14.56 4.30
CA PRO A 95 5.10 -14.47 5.63
C PRO A 95 5.16 -13.04 6.18
N ALA A 96 4.23 -12.72 7.08
CA ALA A 96 4.28 -11.47 7.83
C ALA A 96 5.60 -11.33 8.62
N THR A 97 6.10 -10.09 8.69
CA THR A 97 7.29 -9.79 9.50
C THR A 97 7.00 -10.11 10.97
N ARG A 98 7.73 -11.05 11.56
CA ARG A 98 7.50 -11.51 12.95
C ARG A 98 8.08 -10.58 14.00
N SER A 99 9.19 -9.94 13.67
CA SER A 99 9.86 -9.01 14.59
C SER A 99 10.78 -8.06 13.82
N ALA A 100 11.00 -6.89 14.39
CA ALA A 100 12.02 -5.94 13.94
C ALA A 100 13.02 -5.68 15.08
N VAL A 101 14.27 -5.38 14.72
CA VAL A 101 15.31 -5.00 15.68
C VAL A 101 15.64 -3.52 15.49
N ARG A 102 15.65 -2.75 16.59
CA ARG A 102 16.06 -1.35 16.61
C ARG A 102 16.93 -1.13 17.85
N ASP A 103 18.08 -0.52 17.68
CA ASP A 103 19.02 -0.25 18.79
C ASP A 103 19.22 -1.49 19.69
N GLU A 104 19.49 -2.65 19.07
CA GLU A 104 19.70 -3.96 19.69
C GLU A 104 18.45 -4.55 20.41
N VAL A 105 17.34 -3.81 20.48
CA VAL A 105 16.08 -4.28 21.07
C VAL A 105 15.22 -4.96 20.00
N ARG A 106 14.72 -6.15 20.31
CA ARG A 106 13.80 -6.91 19.44
C ARG A 106 12.35 -6.62 19.82
N TYR A 107 11.56 -6.26 18.82
CA TYR A 107 10.13 -5.97 18.92
C TYR A 107 9.35 -7.03 18.13
N PRO A 108 8.43 -7.80 18.73
CA PRO A 108 7.48 -8.60 17.96
C PRO A 108 6.56 -7.68 17.19
N THR A 109 6.20 -8.01 15.94
CA THR A 109 5.42 -7.12 15.08
C THR A 109 4.14 -7.77 14.58
N ALA A 110 3.06 -7.00 14.54
CA ALA A 110 1.96 -7.12 13.61
C ALA A 110 1.92 -5.83 12.80
N ARG A 111 1.99 -5.92 11.48
CA ARG A 111 2.01 -4.75 10.59
C ARG A 111 0.75 -4.67 9.77
N ALA A 112 0.37 -3.46 9.42
CA ALA A 112 -0.80 -3.22 8.60
C ALA A 112 -0.67 -3.91 7.22
N ALA A 113 -1.76 -4.52 6.79
CA ALA A 113 -1.90 -5.17 5.50
C ALA A 113 -3.28 -4.89 4.93
N LEU A 114 -3.35 -4.74 3.60
CA LEU A 114 -4.57 -4.73 2.81
C LEU A 114 -4.92 -6.16 2.44
N GLY A 115 -6.14 -6.61 2.73
CA GLY A 115 -6.69 -7.88 2.30
C GLY A 115 -7.81 -7.69 1.29
N LEU A 116 -7.83 -8.57 0.30
CA LEU A 116 -8.90 -8.74 -0.66
C LEU A 116 -9.66 -9.98 -0.23
N THR A 117 -10.95 -9.82 0.06
CA THR A 117 -11.81 -10.89 0.60
C THR A 117 -13.04 -11.05 -0.27
N SER A 118 -13.76 -12.13 -0.12
CA SER A 118 -15.05 -12.33 -0.79
C SER A 118 -16.13 -11.29 -0.41
N ALA A 119 -15.92 -10.57 0.71
CA ALA A 119 -16.81 -9.50 1.16
C ALA A 119 -16.36 -8.09 0.72
N GLY A 120 -15.19 -7.99 0.07
CA GLY A 120 -14.56 -6.72 -0.34
C GLY A 120 -13.18 -6.54 0.25
N PHE A 121 -12.83 -5.32 0.63
CA PHE A 121 -11.51 -4.95 1.11
C PHE A 121 -11.49 -4.87 2.64
N ASP A 122 -10.35 -5.23 3.23
CA ASP A 122 -10.11 -5.13 4.67
C ASP A 122 -8.69 -4.62 4.95
N ILE A 123 -8.52 -3.79 5.97
CA ILE A 123 -7.20 -3.34 6.44
C ILE A 123 -7.08 -3.66 7.92
N THR A 124 -6.10 -4.50 8.25
CA THR A 124 -5.86 -4.94 9.62
C THR A 124 -4.37 -5.05 9.90
N TRP A 125 -3.99 -5.19 11.18
CA TRP A 125 -2.64 -5.60 11.53
C TRP A 125 -2.55 -7.12 11.48
N ALA A 126 -1.66 -7.64 10.64
CA ALA A 126 -1.61 -9.06 10.32
C ALA A 126 -0.33 -9.74 10.85
N THR A 127 -0.50 -11.00 11.25
CA THR A 127 0.61 -11.93 11.50
C THR A 127 0.35 -13.23 10.74
N SER A 128 1.42 -14.01 10.51
CA SER A 128 1.32 -15.34 9.91
C SER A 128 2.05 -16.37 10.77
N ARG A 129 1.44 -17.52 11.02
CA ARG A 129 2.01 -18.61 11.79
C ARG A 129 1.48 -19.96 11.29
N GLY A 130 2.41 -20.87 10.94
CA GLY A 130 2.05 -22.22 10.55
C GLY A 130 1.19 -22.34 9.28
N GLY A 131 1.24 -21.33 8.39
CA GLY A 131 0.41 -21.28 7.18
C GLY A 131 -0.95 -20.58 7.40
N GLU A 132 -1.23 -20.12 8.60
CA GLU A 132 -2.45 -19.40 8.93
C GLU A 132 -2.19 -17.90 9.13
N LEU A 133 -3.19 -17.08 8.80
CA LEU A 133 -3.18 -15.64 9.01
C LEU A 133 -4.04 -15.28 10.22
N GLN A 134 -3.55 -14.30 10.99
CA GLN A 134 -4.26 -13.73 12.14
C GLN A 134 -4.38 -12.23 11.97
N ALA A 135 -5.59 -11.71 12.14
CA ALA A 135 -5.88 -10.28 12.21
C ALA A 135 -5.90 -9.81 13.67
N TRP A 136 -5.47 -8.58 13.86
CA TRP A 136 -5.38 -7.91 15.16
C TRP A 136 -6.16 -6.60 15.11
N ALA A 137 -7.01 -6.35 16.07
CA ALA A 137 -7.77 -5.09 16.16
C ALA A 137 -6.88 -3.86 16.48
N ALA A 138 -5.67 -4.09 16.99
CA ALA A 138 -4.67 -3.07 17.25
C ALA A 138 -3.26 -3.67 17.18
N PRO A 139 -2.23 -2.90 16.76
CA PRO A 139 -0.85 -3.33 16.82
C PRO A 139 -0.35 -3.41 18.27
N PRO A 140 0.81 -4.08 18.52
CA PRO A 140 1.43 -4.05 19.85
C PRO A 140 1.77 -2.60 20.25
N ALA A 141 1.46 -2.21 21.48
CA ALA A 141 1.69 -0.85 22.00
C ALA A 141 3.18 -0.59 22.30
N HIS A 142 4.04 -0.73 21.30
CA HIS A 142 5.47 -0.45 21.42
C HIS A 142 5.75 1.04 21.66
N ARG A 143 6.86 1.28 22.36
CA ARG A 143 7.54 2.57 22.42
C ARG A 143 9.02 2.34 22.15
N GLN A 144 9.72 3.36 21.70
CA GLN A 144 11.17 3.27 21.47
C GLN A 144 11.88 2.82 22.78
N GLY A 145 12.67 1.76 22.70
CA GLY A 145 13.33 1.12 23.84
C GLY A 145 12.43 0.22 24.70
N VAL A 146 11.11 0.20 24.49
CA VAL A 146 10.15 -0.56 25.33
C VAL A 146 9.27 -1.44 24.42
N PRO A 147 9.67 -2.70 24.18
CA PRO A 147 8.85 -3.65 23.40
C PRO A 147 7.62 -4.09 24.21
N ALA A 148 6.46 -4.12 23.55
CA ALA A 148 5.25 -4.78 24.04
C ALA A 148 5.15 -6.20 23.47
N GLN A 149 4.34 -7.06 24.07
CA GLN A 149 4.04 -8.39 23.54
C GLN A 149 2.74 -8.36 22.71
N LEU A 150 2.66 -9.26 21.74
CA LEU A 150 1.40 -9.61 21.11
C LEU A 150 0.65 -10.59 22.03
N ASP A 151 -0.62 -10.31 22.30
CA ASP A 151 -1.49 -11.23 23.00
C ASP A 151 -2.19 -12.14 21.98
N PRO A 152 -1.84 -13.43 21.87
CA PRO A 152 -2.43 -14.32 20.86
C PRO A 152 -3.96 -14.46 20.99
N GLU A 153 -4.52 -14.27 22.19
CA GLU A 153 -5.96 -14.36 22.42
C GLU A 153 -6.72 -13.15 21.85
N ALA A 154 -6.02 -12.04 21.57
CA ALA A 154 -6.59 -10.84 20.95
C ALA A 154 -6.64 -10.91 19.42
N SER A 155 -6.15 -11.98 18.81
CA SER A 155 -6.20 -12.18 17.35
C SER A 155 -7.40 -13.03 16.92
N THR A 156 -7.81 -12.83 15.67
CA THR A 156 -8.83 -13.64 15.01
C THR A 156 -8.28 -14.22 13.70
N PRO A 157 -8.75 -15.40 13.23
CA PRO A 157 -8.39 -15.90 11.91
C PRO A 157 -8.73 -14.87 10.83
N TRP A 158 -7.81 -14.67 9.90
CA TRP A 158 -7.99 -13.74 8.77
C TRP A 158 -8.02 -14.52 7.45
N VAL A 159 -9.16 -14.51 6.78
CA VAL A 159 -9.38 -15.23 5.53
C VAL A 159 -9.39 -14.22 4.40
N VAL A 160 -8.45 -14.35 3.49
CA VAL A 160 -8.27 -13.46 2.33
C VAL A 160 -8.01 -14.30 1.07
N GLU A 161 -8.38 -13.76 -0.07
CA GLU A 161 -7.97 -14.26 -1.39
C GLU A 161 -6.55 -13.76 -1.68
N ASP A 162 -6.36 -12.44 -1.61
CA ASP A 162 -5.05 -11.81 -1.69
C ASP A 162 -4.79 -10.95 -0.45
N ALA A 163 -3.53 -10.76 -0.09
CA ALA A 163 -3.14 -9.74 0.89
C ALA A 163 -1.78 -9.13 0.58
N LEU A 164 -1.70 -7.83 0.81
CA LEU A 164 -0.49 -7.04 0.59
C LEU A 164 -0.08 -6.31 1.86
N GLY A 165 1.05 -6.73 2.44
CA GLY A 165 1.63 -6.08 3.59
C GLY A 165 2.21 -4.72 3.26
N GLY A 166 1.98 -3.76 4.15
CA GLY A 166 2.47 -2.40 4.05
C GLY A 166 2.85 -1.84 5.43
N GLY A 167 2.29 -0.70 5.74
CA GLY A 167 2.44 0.01 7.00
C GLY A 167 3.41 1.20 6.94
N PRO A 168 3.37 2.03 7.98
CA PRO A 168 2.42 1.94 9.09
C PRO A 168 0.98 2.22 8.68
N ALA A 169 0.00 1.84 9.52
CA ALA A 169 -1.36 2.32 9.38
C ALA A 169 -1.39 3.85 9.49
N LEU A 170 -2.34 4.46 8.80
CA LEU A 170 -2.49 5.91 8.68
C LEU A 170 -3.80 6.39 9.30
N VAL A 171 -4.87 5.64 9.04
CA VAL A 171 -6.21 5.89 9.55
C VAL A 171 -6.73 4.56 10.10
N SER A 172 -7.43 4.60 11.22
CA SER A 172 -8.07 3.43 11.81
C SER A 172 -9.41 3.84 12.43
N ASN A 173 -10.48 3.13 12.08
CA ASN A 173 -11.82 3.43 12.56
C ASN A 173 -12.23 4.91 12.38
N GLY A 174 -11.94 5.48 11.21
CA GLY A 174 -12.25 6.87 10.86
C GLY A 174 -11.42 7.93 11.57
N ARG A 175 -10.33 7.57 12.23
CA ARG A 175 -9.45 8.50 12.94
C ARG A 175 -8.03 8.41 12.40
N VAL A 176 -7.38 9.54 12.20
CA VAL A 176 -5.95 9.58 11.92
C VAL A 176 -5.20 8.89 13.07
N ASN A 177 -4.46 7.83 12.73
CA ASN A 177 -3.73 6.99 13.67
C ASN A 177 -2.47 6.44 12.98
N VAL A 178 -1.38 7.21 13.02
CA VAL A 178 -0.12 6.83 12.38
C VAL A 178 0.70 5.95 13.32
N THR A 179 0.71 4.66 13.09
CA THR A 179 1.26 3.63 13.99
C THR A 179 2.76 3.36 13.75
N THR A 180 3.55 4.43 13.61
CA THR A 180 4.99 4.33 13.34
C THR A 180 5.76 3.59 14.43
N ASP A 181 5.45 3.85 15.69
CA ASP A 181 6.12 3.24 16.84
C ASP A 181 5.61 1.82 17.07
N GLU A 182 4.32 1.62 16.98
CA GLU A 182 3.61 0.36 17.20
C GLU A 182 4.01 -0.70 16.17
N GLU A 183 4.24 -0.29 14.92
CA GLU A 183 4.67 -1.18 13.83
C GLU A 183 6.20 -1.21 13.63
N VAL A 184 6.94 -0.50 14.49
CA VAL A 184 8.43 -0.47 14.52
C VAL A 184 9.03 0.08 13.21
N PHE A 185 8.47 1.18 12.70
CA PHE A 185 9.04 1.94 11.59
C PHE A 185 9.94 3.10 12.05
N PHE A 186 10.00 3.40 13.35
CA PHE A 186 10.98 4.35 13.89
C PHE A 186 12.42 3.90 13.62
N GLY A 187 13.35 4.82 13.58
CA GLY A 187 14.76 4.54 13.23
C GLY A 187 14.98 4.17 11.76
N THR A 188 13.96 4.34 10.90
CA THR A 188 14.06 4.16 9.44
C THR A 188 13.80 5.49 8.71
N ALA A 189 13.97 5.49 7.39
CA ALA A 189 13.62 6.66 6.57
C ALA A 189 12.11 6.84 6.36
N ILE A 190 11.28 5.83 6.67
CA ILE A 190 9.85 5.81 6.36
C ILE A 190 9.08 6.99 6.98
N PRO A 191 9.29 7.44 8.21
CA PRO A 191 8.55 8.59 8.77
C PRO A 191 8.83 9.94 8.09
N TYR A 192 9.90 10.07 7.30
CA TYR A 192 10.31 11.36 6.73
C TYR A 192 9.52 11.71 5.46
N THR A 193 9.77 12.92 4.92
CA THR A 193 9.11 13.42 3.69
C THR A 193 9.60 12.68 2.46
N HIS A 194 8.67 11.99 1.77
CA HIS A 194 8.94 11.19 0.57
C HIS A 194 7.78 11.28 -0.43
N PRO A 195 7.99 10.86 -1.72
CA PRO A 195 6.89 10.37 -2.54
C PRO A 195 6.17 9.24 -1.81
N ARG A 196 4.85 9.15 -1.93
CA ARG A 196 4.04 8.20 -1.17
C ARG A 196 3.05 7.46 -2.05
N THR A 197 2.77 6.24 -1.61
CA THR A 197 1.65 5.43 -2.07
C THR A 197 0.90 4.95 -0.84
N ALA A 198 -0.42 5.03 -0.86
CA ALA A 198 -1.29 4.56 0.20
C ALA A 198 -2.53 3.87 -0.37
N ALA A 199 -3.05 2.92 0.39
CA ALA A 199 -4.36 2.33 0.17
C ALA A 199 -5.26 2.59 1.38
N GLY A 200 -6.55 2.77 1.15
CA GLY A 200 -7.54 2.95 2.20
C GLY A 200 -8.92 2.50 1.78
N ILE A 201 -9.82 2.37 2.73
CA ILE A 201 -11.18 1.93 2.52
C ILE A 201 -12.11 3.00 3.09
N ALA A 202 -13.07 3.46 2.30
CA ALA A 202 -14.11 4.38 2.74
C ALA A 202 -15.25 3.62 3.45
N ALA A 203 -16.13 4.36 4.15
CA ALA A 203 -17.22 3.77 4.93
C ALA A 203 -18.23 2.94 4.10
N ASP A 204 -18.32 3.21 2.80
CA ASP A 204 -19.16 2.48 1.86
C ASP A 204 -18.43 1.29 1.20
N GLY A 205 -17.22 0.98 1.64
CA GLY A 205 -16.38 -0.09 1.10
C GLY A 205 -15.56 0.30 -0.12
N THR A 206 -15.65 1.54 -0.62
CA THR A 206 -14.82 2.02 -1.76
C THR A 206 -13.33 1.93 -1.42
N LEU A 207 -12.56 1.28 -2.29
CA LEU A 207 -11.09 1.29 -2.19
C LEU A 207 -10.56 2.63 -2.71
N LEU A 208 -9.68 3.24 -1.92
CA LEU A 208 -8.99 4.49 -2.23
C LEU A 208 -7.49 4.22 -2.38
N LEU A 209 -6.94 4.48 -3.57
CA LEU A 209 -5.51 4.36 -3.85
C LEU A 209 -4.94 5.76 -4.06
N LEU A 210 -4.06 6.21 -3.19
CA LEU A 210 -3.47 7.56 -3.24
C LEU A 210 -1.99 7.48 -3.60
N LEU A 211 -1.57 8.30 -4.56
CA LEU A 211 -0.18 8.52 -4.90
C LEU A 211 0.17 10.00 -4.77
N VAL A 212 1.28 10.29 -4.09
CA VAL A 212 1.84 11.64 -3.95
C VAL A 212 3.25 11.64 -4.53
N ASP A 213 3.48 12.48 -5.54
CA ASP A 213 4.82 12.74 -6.07
C ASP A 213 5.72 13.39 -5.02
N GLY A 214 7.04 13.26 -5.19
CA GLY A 214 7.97 13.92 -4.28
C GLY A 214 9.40 13.98 -4.84
N ARG A 215 10.31 14.56 -4.05
CA ARG A 215 11.73 14.74 -4.39
C ARG A 215 11.93 15.53 -5.68
N GLN A 216 11.03 16.46 -6.00
CA GLN A 216 11.10 17.28 -7.19
C GLN A 216 10.54 18.70 -6.91
N ARG A 217 10.89 19.67 -7.76
CA ARG A 217 10.54 21.08 -7.57
C ARG A 217 9.02 21.32 -7.48
N LEU A 218 8.23 20.55 -8.22
CA LEU A 218 6.77 20.68 -8.29
C LEU A 218 6.03 19.84 -7.24
N SER A 219 6.74 18.96 -6.53
CA SER A 219 6.18 18.16 -5.45
C SER A 219 7.31 17.70 -4.51
N ARG A 220 7.27 18.17 -3.28
CA ARG A 220 8.25 17.80 -2.26
C ARG A 220 8.07 16.38 -1.73
N GLY A 221 6.86 15.87 -1.81
CA GLY A 221 6.38 14.70 -1.08
C GLY A 221 5.74 15.09 0.24
N VAL A 222 5.32 14.09 1.00
CA VAL A 222 4.62 14.28 2.29
C VAL A 222 5.21 13.39 3.37
N ARG A 223 5.03 13.79 4.64
CA ARG A 223 5.23 12.97 5.82
C ARG A 223 4.04 12.02 6.00
N LEU A 224 4.17 11.04 6.89
CA LEU A 224 3.08 10.08 7.16
C LEU A 224 1.83 10.78 7.74
N GLU A 225 2.02 11.77 8.61
CA GLU A 225 0.92 12.51 9.20
C GLU A 225 0.13 13.33 8.16
N GLU A 226 0.84 13.90 7.18
CA GLU A 226 0.22 14.60 6.05
C GLU A 226 -0.52 13.61 5.13
N LEU A 227 0.08 12.44 4.86
CA LEU A 227 -0.54 11.38 4.08
C LEU A 227 -1.81 10.85 4.76
N ALA A 228 -1.75 10.65 6.08
CA ALA A 228 -2.89 10.22 6.88
C ALA A 228 -4.05 11.23 6.85
N ALA A 229 -3.73 12.53 6.97
CA ALA A 229 -4.73 13.58 6.83
C ALA A 229 -5.37 13.56 5.44
N MET A 230 -4.56 13.40 4.36
CA MET A 230 -5.08 13.29 2.99
C MET A 230 -6.02 12.09 2.83
N MET A 231 -5.67 10.92 3.38
CA MET A 231 -6.54 9.73 3.33
C MET A 231 -7.85 9.95 4.10
N ALA A 232 -7.79 10.57 5.28
CA ALA A 232 -8.98 10.90 6.05
C ALA A 232 -9.87 11.92 5.32
N ASP A 233 -9.29 12.95 4.68
CA ASP A 233 -10.01 13.94 3.88
C ASP A 233 -10.67 13.32 2.64
N LEU A 234 -10.10 12.24 2.09
CA LEU A 234 -10.71 11.43 1.02
C LEU A 234 -11.84 10.51 1.52
N GLY A 235 -12.06 10.44 2.83
CA GLY A 235 -13.13 9.64 3.45
C GLY A 235 -12.71 8.23 3.88
N ALA A 236 -11.41 7.93 3.92
CA ALA A 236 -10.95 6.63 4.42
C ALA A 236 -11.30 6.45 5.90
N VAL A 237 -11.90 5.31 6.22
CA VAL A 237 -12.11 4.86 7.61
C VAL A 237 -10.95 4.02 8.09
N ASP A 238 -10.29 3.29 7.19
CA ASP A 238 -9.03 2.60 7.43
C ASP A 238 -8.07 2.88 6.27
N ALA A 239 -6.78 3.05 6.56
CA ALA A 239 -5.76 3.29 5.54
C ALA A 239 -4.38 2.88 6.03
N LEU A 240 -3.51 2.46 5.09
CA LEU A 240 -2.12 2.13 5.33
C LEU A 240 -1.20 2.76 4.27
N ASN A 241 0.04 2.98 4.64
CA ASN A 241 1.11 3.36 3.72
C ASN A 241 1.66 2.10 3.03
N LEU A 242 1.88 2.19 1.73
CA LEU A 242 2.56 1.19 0.89
C LEU A 242 4.02 1.61 0.62
N ASP A 243 4.73 0.89 -0.24
CA ASP A 243 6.08 1.30 -0.62
C ASP A 243 6.04 2.65 -1.34
N GLY A 244 7.02 3.46 -1.03
CA GLY A 244 7.07 4.84 -1.46
C GLY A 244 8.38 5.22 -2.13
N GLY A 245 8.68 6.50 -2.12
CA GLY A 245 9.94 7.00 -2.67
C GLY A 245 10.05 6.81 -4.18
N GLY A 246 11.06 6.06 -4.62
CA GLY A 246 11.27 5.80 -6.04
C GLY A 246 10.28 4.80 -6.64
N SER A 247 9.62 4.00 -5.80
CA SER A 247 8.63 3.00 -6.22
C SER A 247 7.27 3.62 -6.52
N SER A 248 6.94 4.82 -5.96
CA SER A 248 5.64 5.47 -6.16
C SER A 248 5.37 5.72 -7.64
N SER A 249 4.54 4.87 -8.24
CA SER A 249 4.18 4.89 -9.67
C SER A 249 2.71 4.52 -9.82
N LEU A 250 2.01 5.24 -10.71
CA LEU A 250 0.61 5.02 -11.07
C LEU A 250 0.46 5.06 -12.59
N ALA A 251 -0.02 3.98 -13.18
CA ALA A 251 -0.37 3.90 -14.58
C ALA A 251 -1.89 3.74 -14.75
N VAL A 252 -2.44 4.39 -15.77
CA VAL A 252 -3.85 4.26 -16.20
C VAL A 252 -3.86 4.04 -17.70
N HIS A 253 -4.53 2.98 -18.17
CA HIS A 253 -4.47 2.53 -19.56
C HIS A 253 -3.04 2.44 -20.09
N GLY A 254 -2.12 1.90 -19.27
CA GLY A 254 -0.69 1.78 -19.59
C GLY A 254 0.08 3.11 -19.61
N GLN A 255 -0.56 4.24 -19.34
CA GLN A 255 0.10 5.55 -19.30
C GLN A 255 0.51 5.92 -17.87
N LEU A 256 1.79 6.13 -17.64
CA LEU A 256 2.31 6.62 -16.36
C LEU A 256 1.81 8.06 -16.11
N LEU A 257 1.12 8.28 -14.99
CA LEU A 257 0.54 9.58 -14.64
C LEU A 257 1.48 10.49 -13.87
N ASN A 258 2.35 9.92 -13.06
CA ASN A 258 3.26 10.67 -12.19
C ASN A 258 4.70 10.68 -12.73
N ASN A 259 5.59 11.36 -12.01
CA ASN A 259 7.01 11.41 -12.32
C ASN A 259 7.81 10.79 -11.14
N PRO A 260 8.02 9.46 -11.12
CA PRO A 260 8.54 8.75 -9.95
C PRO A 260 9.84 9.37 -9.42
N ALA A 261 9.78 9.93 -8.19
CA ALA A 261 10.88 10.63 -7.51
C ALA A 261 11.61 11.69 -8.38
N GLY A 262 10.91 12.34 -9.33
CA GLY A 262 11.47 13.30 -10.25
C GLY A 262 12.38 12.70 -11.33
N ARG A 263 12.33 11.39 -11.54
CA ARG A 263 13.14 10.67 -12.52
C ARG A 263 12.36 10.47 -13.82
N ARG A 264 13.08 10.35 -14.95
CA ARG A 264 12.47 10.03 -16.24
C ARG A 264 12.15 8.55 -16.41
N LYS A 265 12.68 7.68 -15.55
CA LYS A 265 12.56 6.23 -15.61
C LYS A 265 11.88 5.72 -14.34
N GLU A 266 10.87 4.89 -14.49
CA GLU A 266 10.27 4.16 -13.39
C GLU A 266 11.29 3.26 -12.68
N ARG A 267 11.07 3.02 -11.40
CA ARG A 267 11.72 1.95 -10.68
C ARG A 267 10.92 0.68 -10.87
N GLU A 268 11.62 -0.40 -11.14
CA GLU A 268 11.05 -1.74 -11.08
C GLU A 268 10.67 -2.09 -9.64
N VAL A 269 9.50 -2.67 -9.46
CA VAL A 269 8.92 -3.08 -8.18
C VAL A 269 8.54 -4.55 -8.23
N MET A 270 8.46 -5.20 -7.07
CA MET A 270 8.14 -6.62 -7.00
C MET A 270 6.64 -6.88 -7.09
N THR A 271 5.83 -5.99 -6.53
CA THR A 271 4.37 -6.13 -6.46
C THR A 271 3.66 -4.85 -6.85
N ALA A 272 2.44 -4.98 -7.35
CA ALA A 272 1.53 -3.89 -7.65
C ALA A 272 0.09 -4.23 -7.24
N LEU A 273 -0.80 -3.24 -7.21
CA LEU A 273 -2.24 -3.43 -7.18
C LEU A 273 -2.78 -3.09 -8.56
N GLY A 274 -3.46 -4.04 -9.19
CA GLY A 274 -4.12 -3.90 -10.48
C GLY A 274 -5.63 -3.78 -10.34
N VAL A 275 -6.25 -2.89 -11.10
CA VAL A 275 -7.71 -2.80 -11.29
C VAL A 275 -8.01 -3.23 -12.71
N PHE A 276 -8.89 -4.21 -12.88
CA PHE A 276 -9.34 -4.74 -14.15
C PHE A 276 -10.73 -4.20 -14.45
N CYS A 277 -10.90 -3.63 -15.62
CA CYS A 277 -12.08 -2.87 -16.02
C CYS A 277 -12.96 -3.58 -17.08
N ASP A 278 -12.78 -4.86 -17.25
CA ASP A 278 -13.48 -5.77 -18.19
C ASP A 278 -14.78 -6.36 -17.62
#